data_2f5b1b36e867f12210a367fbfd5de34a
#
_entry.id   2f5b1b36e867f12210a367fbfd5de34a
#
_cell.length_a   1.000
_cell.length_b   1.000
_cell.length_c   1.000
_cell.angle_alpha   90.00
_cell.angle_beta   90.00
_cell.angle_gamma   90.00
#
_symmetry.space_group_name_H-M   'P 1'
#
loop_
_entity.id
_entity.type
_entity.pdbx_description
1 polymer ?
#
loop_
_entity_poly.entity_id
_entity_poly.type
_entity_poly.pdbx_seq_one_letter_code
_entity_poly.pdbx_strand_id
1 'polypeptide(L)' 'MDEVLLIQECLKGKRKAQGELYRRYAAKMMGVCMRYSRNRDMAHDLLQEGFIKVFTNLNEYSGNGSFEGWMRK' A
#
# COMPACT_ATOMS: atom_id res chain seq x y z
N MET A 1 10.04 -9.43 -8.56
CA MET A 1 8.73 -10.02 -8.83
C MET A 1 7.84 -9.01 -9.52
N ASP A 2 7.12 -9.45 -10.54
CA ASP A 2 6.14 -8.65 -11.25
C ASP A 2 5.03 -8.21 -10.30
N GLU A 3 4.53 -6.99 -10.49
CA GLU A 3 3.51 -6.43 -9.59
C GLU A 3 2.22 -7.25 -9.57
N VAL A 4 1.79 -7.74 -10.71
CA VAL A 4 0.58 -8.58 -10.78
C VAL A 4 0.75 -9.84 -9.95
N LEU A 5 1.90 -10.50 -10.09
CA LEU A 5 2.20 -11.68 -9.29
C LEU A 5 2.32 -11.34 -7.82
N LEU A 6 2.93 -10.21 -7.51
CA LEU A 6 3.10 -9.77 -6.13
C LEU A 6 1.74 -9.56 -5.46
N ILE A 7 0.82 -8.89 -6.16
CA ILE A 7 -0.53 -8.67 -5.64
C ILE A 7 -1.25 -10.00 -5.43
N GLN A 8 -1.12 -10.93 -6.38
CA GLN A 8 -1.74 -12.25 -6.24
C GLN A 8 -1.20 -13.01 -5.03
N GLU A 9 0.10 -12.93 -4.78
CA GLU A 9 0.70 -13.57 -3.61
C GLU A 9 0.24 -12.92 -2.31
N CYS A 10 0.07 -11.60 -2.30
CA CYS A 10 -0.48 -10.88 -1.16
C CYS A 10 -1.92 -11.33 -0.86
N LEU A 11 -2.72 -11.55 -1.91
CA LEU A 11 -4.09 -12.02 -1.76
C LEU A 11 -4.17 -13.43 -1.17
N LYS A 12 -3.11 -14.21 -1.36
CA LYS A 12 -3.00 -15.55 -0.76
C LYS A 12 -2.56 -15.49 0.70
N GLY A 13 -2.31 -14.30 1.22
CA GLY A 13 -1.92 -14.11 2.61
C GLY A 13 -0.44 -14.32 2.89
N LYS A 14 0.40 -14.34 1.87
CA LYS A 14 1.84 -14.55 2.06
C LYS A 14 2.51 -13.32 2.62
N ARG A 15 3.07 -13.46 3.82
CA ARG A 15 3.67 -12.33 4.54
C ARG A 15 4.86 -11.71 3.81
N LYS A 16 5.69 -12.53 3.17
CA LYS A 16 6.84 -12.01 2.42
C LYS A 16 6.38 -11.11 1.27
N ALA A 17 5.32 -11.50 0.58
CA ALA A 17 4.77 -10.70 -0.51
C ALA A 17 4.19 -9.40 0.02
N GLN A 18 3.48 -9.44 1.15
CA GLN A 18 2.93 -8.25 1.77
C GLN A 18 4.02 -7.27 2.18
N GLY A 19 5.11 -7.79 2.76
CA GLY A 19 6.26 -6.97 3.12
C GLY A 19 6.93 -6.33 1.93
N GLU A 20 7.04 -7.06 0.82
CA GLU A 20 7.64 -6.50 -0.40
C GLU A 20 6.75 -5.43 -1.02
N LEU A 21 5.45 -5.64 -1.03
CA LEU A 21 4.51 -4.64 -1.54
C LEU A 21 4.60 -3.37 -0.71
N TYR A 22 4.64 -3.51 0.61
CA TYR A 22 4.82 -2.39 1.51
C TYR A 22 6.13 -1.63 1.20
N ARG A 23 7.24 -2.35 1.07
CA ARG A 23 8.54 -1.73 0.79
C ARG A 23 8.56 -0.98 -0.53
N ARG A 24 7.85 -1.48 -1.54
CA ARG A 24 7.81 -0.82 -2.84
C ARG A 24 7.13 0.53 -2.80
N TYR A 25 6.11 0.67 -1.97
CA TYR A 25 5.27 1.87 -1.98
C TYR A 25 5.38 2.73 -0.73
N ALA A 26 6.01 2.24 0.32
CA ALA A 26 6.05 2.96 1.59
C ALA A 26 6.63 4.38 1.46
N ALA A 27 7.74 4.54 0.75
CA ALA A 27 8.37 5.84 0.59
C ALA A 27 7.47 6.83 -0.14
N LYS A 28 6.82 6.39 -1.23
CA LYS A 28 5.90 7.23 -1.98
C LYS A 28 4.68 7.60 -1.17
N MET A 29 4.13 6.63 -0.47
CA MET A 29 2.94 6.85 0.35
C MET A 29 3.27 7.71 1.56
N MET A 30 4.46 7.57 2.12
CA MET A 30 4.91 8.44 3.20
C MET A 30 4.98 9.90 2.75
N GLY A 31 5.45 10.14 1.52
CA GLY A 31 5.44 11.48 0.94
C GLY A 31 4.04 12.06 0.86
N VAL A 32 3.05 11.24 0.50
CA VAL A 32 1.66 11.67 0.47
C VAL A 32 1.16 11.97 1.89
N CYS A 33 1.45 11.07 2.83
CA CYS A 33 1.02 11.24 4.22
C CYS A 33 1.61 12.50 4.85
N MET A 34 2.86 12.82 4.53
CA MET A 34 3.52 14.02 5.06
C MET A 34 2.83 15.31 4.62
N ARG A 35 2.18 15.30 3.45
CA ARG A 35 1.44 16.46 2.98
C ARG A 35 0.20 16.75 3.81
N TYR A 36 -0.37 15.72 4.43
CA TYR A 36 -1.60 15.83 5.20
C TYR A 36 -1.38 15.78 6.70
N SER A 37 -0.12 15.75 7.13
CA SER A 37 0.21 15.59 8.54
C SER A 37 1.10 16.73 9.00
N ARG A 38 1.01 17.04 10.29
CA ARG A 38 1.80 18.11 10.88
C ARG A 38 3.22 17.67 11.22
N ASN A 39 3.40 16.40 11.48
CA ASN A 39 4.71 15.88 11.85
C ASN A 39 4.87 14.45 11.33
N ARG A 40 6.10 13.95 11.47
CA ARG A 40 6.47 12.64 10.95
C ARG A 40 5.75 11.49 11.64
N ASP A 41 5.51 11.62 12.95
CA ASP A 41 4.83 10.56 13.70
C ASP A 41 3.39 10.38 13.24
N MET A 42 2.67 11.48 13.02
CA MET A 42 1.32 11.43 12.48
C MET A 42 1.30 10.86 11.06
N ALA A 43 2.28 11.25 10.25
CA ALA A 43 2.38 10.72 8.89
C ALA A 43 2.61 9.22 8.91
N HIS A 44 3.45 8.74 9.82
CA HIS A 44 3.72 7.31 9.96
C HIS A 44 2.46 6.54 10.37
N ASP A 45 1.68 7.10 11.28
CA ASP A 45 0.42 6.49 11.70
C ASP A 45 -0.56 6.40 10.54
N LEU A 46 -0.66 7.47 9.74
CA LEU A 46 -1.50 7.48 8.54
C LEU A 46 -1.04 6.44 7.54
N LEU A 47 0.28 6.29 7.39
CA LEU A 47 0.84 5.30 6.49
C LEU A 47 0.44 3.88 6.91
N GLN A 48 0.56 3.57 8.20
CA GLN A 48 0.19 2.27 8.73
C GLN A 48 -1.30 1.98 8.54
N GLU A 49 -2.15 2.93 8.90
CA GLU A 49 -3.59 2.78 8.72
C GLU A 49 -3.95 2.61 7.25
N GLY A 50 -3.30 3.36 6.38
CA GLY A 50 -3.53 3.28 4.95
C GLY A 50 -3.19 1.91 4.39
N PHE A 51 -2.05 1.34 4.80
CA PHE A 51 -1.66 0.00 4.34
C PHE A 51 -2.54 -1.10 4.91
N ILE A 52 -3.05 -0.94 6.13
CA ILE A 52 -4.03 -1.89 6.67
C ILE A 52 -5.26 -1.91 5.76
N LYS A 53 -5.74 -0.75 5.34
CA LYS A 53 -6.87 -0.66 4.42
C LYS A 53 -6.53 -1.24 3.05
N VAL A 54 -5.32 -0.99 2.56
CA VAL A 54 -4.87 -1.56 1.28
C VAL A 54 -4.95 -3.08 1.34
N PHE A 55 -4.37 -3.71 2.35
CA PHE A 55 -4.37 -5.17 2.45
C PHE A 55 -5.76 -5.74 2.70
N THR A 56 -6.58 -5.04 3.48
CA THR A 56 -7.95 -5.46 3.77
C THR A 56 -8.81 -5.46 2.51
N ASN A 57 -8.62 -4.44 1.65
CA ASN A 57 -9.44 -4.26 0.46
C ASN A 57 -8.75 -4.66 -0.84
N LEU A 58 -7.61 -5.33 -0.75
CA LEU A 58 -6.80 -5.66 -1.92
C LEU A 58 -7.57 -6.48 -2.96
N ASN A 59 -8.48 -7.32 -2.50
CA ASN A 59 -9.32 -8.14 -3.38
C ASN A 59 -10.27 -7.29 -4.25
N GLU A 60 -10.47 -6.03 -3.92
CA GLU A 60 -11.33 -5.13 -4.68
C GLU A 60 -10.59 -4.43 -5.84
N TYR A 61 -9.26 -4.54 -5.87
CA TYR A 61 -8.49 -3.98 -6.97
C TYR A 61 -8.69 -4.84 -8.20
N SER A 62 -9.25 -4.24 -9.26
CA SER A 62 -9.64 -4.97 -10.46
C SER A 62 -8.50 -5.17 -11.46
N GLY A 63 -7.37 -4.51 -11.25
CA GLY A 63 -6.28 -4.52 -12.20
C GLY A 63 -6.40 -3.43 -13.27
N ASN A 64 -7.47 -2.65 -13.24
CA ASN A 64 -7.65 -1.53 -14.16
C ASN A 64 -7.02 -0.28 -13.60
N GLY A 65 -6.17 0.37 -14.40
CA GLY A 65 -5.45 1.55 -13.96
C GLY A 65 -4.27 1.19 -13.06
N SER A 66 -3.59 2.20 -12.54
CA SER A 66 -2.40 1.97 -11.73
C SER A 66 -2.77 1.57 -10.31
N PHE A 67 -2.00 0.66 -9.76
CA PHE A 67 -2.17 0.24 -8.37
C PHE A 67 -1.95 1.42 -7.41
N GLU A 68 -0.95 2.24 -7.71
CA GLU A 68 -0.69 3.43 -6.91
C GLU A 68 -1.90 4.37 -6.87
N GLY A 69 -2.54 4.58 -8.03
CA GLY A 69 -3.75 5.39 -8.11
C GLY A 69 -4.88 4.82 -7.28
N TRP A 70 -5.03 3.51 -7.30
CA TRP A 70 -6.05 2.83 -6.49
C TRP A 70 -5.80 3.01 -5.00
N MET A 71 -4.54 2.88 -4.58
CA MET A 71 -4.17 3.04 -3.16
C MET A 71 -4.43 4.45 -2.63
N ARG A 72 -4.32 5.45 -3.50
CA ARG A 72 -4.42 6.86 -3.09
C ARG A 72 -5.85 7.36 -2.99
N LYS A 73 -6.80 6.57 -3.36
CA LYS A 73 -8.21 6.96 -3.27
C LYS A 73 -8.72 7.02 -1.84
#